data_eb5f9de11161a3196907c76a32c73068
#
_entry.id   eb5f9de11161a3196907c76a32c73068
#
_cell.length_a   1.000
_cell.length_b   1.000
_cell.length_c   1.000
_cell.angle_alpha   90.00
_cell.angle_beta   90.00
_cell.angle_gamma   90.00
#
_symmetry.space_group_name_H-M   'P 1'
#
loop_
_entity.id
_entity.type
_entity.pdbx_description
1 polymer ?
#
loop_
_entity_poly.entity_id
_entity_poly.type
_entity_poly.pdbx_seq_one_letter_code
_entity_poly.pdbx_strand_id
1 'polypeptide(L)'
;MTNERYQIELGVLQNSTIKPKQYRFMDMNTAHPYLAVAIQTNSLRCYVVKIDLSDNYPYNIPKVFITSPKPLLTRSGGSMLSPSHSMHTLAGENGCVRVCHYGHADWAPNRITLYQIIIKVRIWLEMYECHLKTGRTLDEFLRGAAY
;
A
#
# COMPACT_ATOMS: atom_id res chain seq x y z
N MET A 1 1.51 11.32 13.59
CA MET A 1 1.51 12.38 12.54
C MET A 1 1.04 13.69 13.16
N THR A 2 1.69 14.79 12.87
CA THR A 2 1.27 16.10 13.34
C THR A 2 0.02 16.58 12.60
N ASN A 3 -0.73 17.51 13.21
CA ASN A 3 -1.89 18.11 12.55
C ASN A 3 -1.49 18.86 11.27
N GLU A 4 -0.33 19.52 11.29
CA GLU A 4 0.18 20.21 10.11
C GLU A 4 0.45 19.24 8.96
N ARG A 5 1.09 18.10 9.22
CA ARG A 5 1.31 17.06 8.22
C ARG A 5 0.00 16.48 7.71
N TYR A 6 -0.96 16.25 8.59
CA TYR A 6 -2.29 15.77 8.21
C TYR A 6 -2.95 16.71 7.22
N GLN A 7 -2.89 18.04 7.45
CA GLN A 7 -3.48 19.01 6.53
C GLN A 7 -2.79 18.99 5.16
N ILE A 8 -1.46 18.81 5.13
CA ILE A 8 -0.72 18.67 3.87
C ILE A 8 -1.18 17.42 3.11
N GLU A 9 -1.24 16.29 3.79
CA GLU A 9 -1.66 15.01 3.18
C GLU A 9 -3.10 15.10 2.66
N LEU A 10 -3.99 15.68 3.45
CA LEU A 10 -5.39 15.85 3.06
C LEU A 10 -5.50 16.75 1.82
N GLY A 11 -4.75 17.85 1.78
CA GLY A 11 -4.71 18.75 0.62
C GLY A 11 -4.22 18.05 -0.65
N VAL A 12 -3.16 17.23 -0.54
CA VAL A 12 -2.66 16.47 -1.68
C VAL A 12 -3.70 15.49 -2.19
N LEU A 13 -4.37 14.76 -1.30
CA LEU A 13 -5.42 13.80 -1.68
C LEU A 13 -6.62 14.51 -2.31
N GLN A 14 -7.05 15.64 -1.77
CA GLN A 14 -8.18 16.42 -2.29
C GLN A 14 -7.92 16.94 -3.70
N ASN A 15 -6.66 17.21 -4.04
CA ASN A 15 -6.25 17.69 -5.36
C ASN A 15 -5.81 16.57 -6.30
N SER A 16 -5.94 15.32 -5.87
CA SER A 16 -5.56 14.15 -6.67
C SER A 16 -6.75 13.59 -7.45
N THR A 17 -6.47 12.55 -8.25
CA THR A 17 -7.51 11.80 -8.96
C THR A 17 -8.29 10.86 -8.06
N ILE A 18 -7.85 10.64 -6.83
CA ILE A 18 -8.54 9.79 -5.85
C ILE A 18 -9.74 10.54 -5.31
N LYS A 19 -10.92 9.95 -5.46
CA LYS A 19 -12.16 10.60 -5.02
C LYS A 19 -12.29 10.53 -3.50
N PRO A 20 -12.92 11.52 -2.84
CA PRO A 20 -13.06 11.53 -1.38
C PRO A 20 -13.71 10.29 -0.78
N LYS A 21 -14.63 9.66 -1.50
CA LYS A 21 -15.29 8.42 -1.04
C LYS A 21 -14.39 7.19 -1.08
N GLN A 22 -13.21 7.28 -1.73
CA GLN A 22 -12.28 6.16 -1.86
C GLN A 22 -11.29 6.08 -0.70
N TYR A 23 -11.16 7.11 0.13
CA TYR A 23 -10.23 7.09 1.25
C TYR A 23 -10.87 7.67 2.51
N ARG A 24 -10.37 7.21 3.66
CA ARG A 24 -10.83 7.70 4.95
C ARG A 24 -9.72 7.57 5.99
N PHE A 25 -9.42 8.67 6.68
CA PHE A 25 -8.56 8.63 7.84
C PHE A 25 -9.34 8.07 9.04
N MET A 26 -8.78 7.07 9.68
CA MET A 26 -9.42 6.30 10.75
C MET A 26 -8.63 6.40 12.04
N ASP A 27 -9.33 6.42 13.16
CA ASP A 27 -8.74 6.35 14.51
C ASP A 27 -7.66 7.40 14.77
N MET A 28 -7.83 8.60 14.21
CA MET A 28 -6.81 9.65 14.22
C MET A 28 -6.51 10.19 15.62
N ASN A 29 -7.46 10.06 16.56
CA ASN A 29 -7.29 10.51 17.94
C ASN A 29 -6.89 9.38 18.89
N THR A 30 -6.37 8.30 18.36
CA THR A 30 -5.92 7.12 19.11
C THR A 30 -4.44 6.86 18.90
N ALA A 31 -3.91 5.83 19.58
CA ALA A 31 -2.53 5.37 19.36
C ALA A 31 -2.35 4.61 18.04
N HIS A 32 -3.44 4.32 17.31
CA HIS A 32 -3.42 3.48 16.11
C HIS A 32 -4.10 4.15 14.89
N PRO A 33 -3.67 5.38 14.51
CA PRO A 33 -4.23 6.05 13.34
C PRO A 33 -3.82 5.33 12.06
N TYR A 34 -4.71 5.32 11.07
CA TYR A 34 -4.41 4.78 9.77
C TYR A 34 -5.26 5.42 8.68
N LEU A 35 -4.82 5.26 7.43
CA LEU A 35 -5.58 5.63 6.24
C LEU A 35 -6.11 4.36 5.59
N ALA A 36 -7.42 4.28 5.40
CA ALA A 36 -8.07 3.23 4.62
C ALA A 36 -8.32 3.75 3.21
N VAL A 37 -7.96 2.97 2.20
CA VAL A 37 -8.14 3.35 0.79
C VAL A 37 -8.74 2.20 0.02
N ALA A 38 -9.78 2.48 -0.75
CA ALA A 38 -10.32 1.54 -1.74
C ALA A 38 -9.62 1.77 -3.07
N ILE A 39 -8.98 0.74 -3.59
CA ILE A 39 -8.26 0.80 -4.87
C ILE A 39 -8.92 -0.17 -5.85
N GLN A 40 -9.33 0.34 -7.01
CA GLN A 40 -9.83 -0.47 -8.10
C GLN A 40 -8.75 -0.62 -9.17
N THR A 41 -8.44 -1.86 -9.55
CA THR A 41 -7.48 -2.15 -10.62
C THR A 41 -8.15 -2.08 -11.99
N ASN A 42 -7.35 -2.19 -13.05
CA ASN A 42 -7.85 -2.15 -14.43
C ASN A 42 -8.83 -3.28 -14.74
N SER A 43 -8.76 -4.41 -14.01
CA SER A 43 -9.71 -5.52 -14.15
C SER A 43 -11.05 -5.24 -13.46
N LEU A 44 -11.21 -4.06 -12.84
CA LEU A 44 -12.37 -3.64 -12.05
C LEU A 44 -12.47 -4.37 -10.69
N ARG A 45 -11.45 -5.11 -10.28
CA ARG A 45 -11.39 -5.67 -8.93
C ARG A 45 -11.11 -4.56 -7.92
N CYS A 46 -11.76 -4.64 -6.77
CA CYS A 46 -11.58 -3.68 -5.68
C CYS A 46 -10.81 -4.31 -4.53
N TYR A 47 -9.88 -3.53 -4.00
CA TYR A 47 -9.06 -3.89 -2.84
C TYR A 47 -9.19 -2.80 -1.79
N VAL A 48 -9.14 -3.18 -0.52
CA VAL A 48 -9.04 -2.22 0.58
C VAL A 48 -7.63 -2.30 1.15
N VAL A 49 -7.00 -1.15 1.26
CA VAL A 49 -5.62 -0.99 1.71
C VAL A 49 -5.62 -0.19 3.00
N LYS A 50 -4.82 -0.65 3.97
CA LYS A 50 -4.58 0.07 5.23
C LYS A 50 -3.14 0.57 5.23
N ILE A 51 -2.97 1.88 5.37
CA ILE A 51 -1.67 2.51 5.58
C ILE A 51 -1.58 2.89 7.05
N ASP A 52 -0.73 2.20 7.80
CA ASP A 52 -0.56 2.40 9.23
C ASP A 52 0.26 3.65 9.50
N LEU A 53 -0.31 4.61 10.22
CA LEU A 53 0.33 5.89 10.54
C LEU A 53 0.83 5.94 11.98
N SER A 54 0.78 4.83 12.70
CA SER A 54 1.09 4.80 14.14
C SER A 54 2.58 4.80 14.47
N ASP A 55 3.45 4.48 13.51
CA ASP A 55 4.89 4.40 13.72
C ASP A 55 5.60 5.69 13.28
N ASN A 56 5.32 6.77 13.99
CA ASN A 56 6.01 8.06 13.80
C ASN A 56 6.00 8.57 12.35
N TYR A 57 4.89 8.33 11.63
CA TYR A 57 4.74 8.86 10.27
C TYR A 57 4.82 10.40 10.29
N PRO A 58 5.55 11.05 9.37
CA PRO A 58 6.16 10.52 8.15
C PRO A 58 7.63 10.10 8.29
N TYR A 59 8.23 10.14 9.47
CA TYR A 59 9.65 9.89 9.66
C TYR A 59 10.00 8.43 9.38
N ASN A 60 9.18 7.51 9.84
CA ASN A 60 9.33 6.09 9.52
C ASN A 60 8.42 5.69 8.36
N ILE A 61 8.88 4.74 7.56
CA ILE A 61 8.12 4.19 6.45
C ILE A 61 6.86 3.51 7.02
N PRO A 62 5.65 3.90 6.61
CA PRO A 62 4.45 3.28 7.13
C PRO A 62 4.30 1.85 6.60
N LYS A 63 3.76 0.96 7.43
CA LYS A 63 3.36 -0.37 7.00
C LYS A 63 2.10 -0.27 6.16
N VAL A 64 2.05 -1.04 5.07
CA VAL A 64 0.91 -1.06 4.17
C VAL A 64 0.39 -2.49 4.05
N PHE A 65 -0.89 -2.68 4.33
CA PHE A 65 -1.55 -3.98 4.31
C PHE A 65 -2.72 -3.99 3.33
N ILE A 66 -2.92 -5.15 2.70
CA ILE A 66 -4.16 -5.41 1.94
C ILE A 66 -5.14 -6.05 2.92
N THR A 67 -6.16 -5.30 3.33
CA THR A 67 -7.14 -5.78 4.30
C THR A 67 -8.34 -6.48 3.68
N SER A 68 -8.58 -6.25 2.38
CA SER A 68 -9.63 -6.94 1.65
C SER A 68 -9.26 -7.04 0.17
N PRO A 69 -9.38 -8.22 -0.44
CA PRO A 69 -9.67 -9.51 0.18
C PRO A 69 -8.52 -9.99 1.06
N LYS A 70 -8.82 -10.89 2.00
CA LYS A 70 -7.76 -11.49 2.83
C LYS A 70 -8.06 -12.97 3.08
N PRO A 71 -6.99 -13.82 3.08
CA PRO A 71 -5.65 -13.43 2.63
C PRO A 71 -5.59 -13.35 1.11
N LEU A 72 -4.62 -12.59 0.58
CA LEU A 72 -4.23 -12.75 -0.81
C LEU A 72 -3.35 -14.00 -0.91
N LEU A 73 -3.56 -14.78 -1.96
CA LEU A 73 -2.80 -16.00 -2.21
C LEU A 73 -2.04 -15.87 -3.53
N THR A 74 -0.95 -16.64 -3.67
CA THR A 74 -0.29 -16.78 -4.96
C THR A 74 -1.19 -17.52 -5.95
N ARG A 75 -0.81 -17.53 -7.21
CA ARG A 75 -1.56 -18.27 -8.25
C ARG A 75 -1.73 -19.75 -7.89
N SER A 76 -0.73 -20.37 -7.28
CA SER A 76 -0.78 -21.77 -6.86
C SER A 76 -1.55 -22.01 -5.56
N GLY A 77 -2.07 -20.95 -4.93
CA GLY A 77 -2.79 -21.02 -3.66
C GLY A 77 -1.90 -20.94 -2.45
N GLY A 78 -0.62 -20.58 -2.62
CA GLY A 78 0.32 -20.41 -1.51
C GLY A 78 0.10 -19.13 -0.73
N SER A 79 0.55 -19.13 0.54
CA SER A 79 0.49 -17.96 1.41
C SER A 79 1.44 -16.86 0.94
N MET A 80 1.01 -15.60 1.10
CA MET A 80 1.84 -14.42 0.86
C MET A 80 2.13 -13.65 2.15
N LEU A 81 1.95 -14.29 3.31
CA LEU A 81 2.13 -13.64 4.62
C LEU A 81 3.58 -13.60 5.07
N SER A 82 4.46 -14.42 4.48
CA SER A 82 5.90 -14.38 4.76
C SER A 82 6.61 -13.40 3.83
N PRO A 83 7.73 -12.79 4.27
CA PRO A 83 8.52 -11.92 3.41
C PRO A 83 8.96 -12.65 2.14
N SER A 84 8.84 -11.98 0.99
CA SER A 84 9.26 -12.52 -0.30
C SER A 84 9.78 -11.40 -1.19
N HIS A 85 11.05 -11.48 -1.58
CA HIS A 85 11.61 -10.52 -2.52
C HIS A 85 10.93 -10.64 -3.90
N SER A 86 10.68 -11.85 -4.36
CA SER A 86 10.08 -12.07 -5.68
C SER A 86 8.64 -11.54 -5.78
N MET A 87 7.91 -11.54 -4.68
CA MET A 87 6.53 -11.02 -4.63
C MET A 87 6.43 -9.62 -4.03
N HIS A 88 7.56 -9.01 -3.66
CA HIS A 88 7.61 -7.68 -3.05
C HIS A 88 6.68 -7.56 -1.84
N THR A 89 6.78 -8.55 -0.93
CA THR A 89 6.04 -8.56 0.33
C THR A 89 6.97 -8.54 1.53
N LEU A 90 6.44 -8.05 2.63
CA LEU A 90 7.06 -8.10 3.96
C LEU A 90 6.20 -8.97 4.87
N ALA A 91 6.62 -9.15 6.13
CA ALA A 91 5.87 -9.98 7.08
C ALA A 91 4.45 -9.42 7.28
N GLY A 92 3.45 -10.23 6.96
CA GLY A 92 2.04 -9.86 7.13
C GLY A 92 1.62 -9.90 8.60
N GLU A 93 0.50 -9.24 8.89
CA GLU A 93 -0.08 -9.18 10.23
C GLU A 93 -1.58 -9.41 10.13
N ASN A 94 -2.13 -10.14 11.10
CA ASN A 94 -3.58 -10.38 11.20
C ASN A 94 -4.20 -10.98 9.92
N GLY A 95 -3.47 -11.83 9.23
CA GLY A 95 -3.92 -12.44 7.97
C GLY A 95 -3.87 -11.51 6.77
N CYS A 96 -3.35 -10.30 6.91
CA CYS A 96 -3.24 -9.33 5.83
C CYS A 96 -1.84 -9.36 5.23
N VAL A 97 -1.75 -9.38 3.90
CA VAL A 97 -0.49 -9.29 3.18
C VAL A 97 0.07 -7.88 3.35
N ARG A 98 1.36 -7.80 3.69
CA ARG A 98 2.07 -6.52 3.80
C ARG A 98 2.87 -6.26 2.53
N VAL A 99 2.58 -5.14 1.90
CA VAL A 99 3.22 -4.74 0.64
C VAL A 99 4.53 -4.01 0.92
N CYS A 100 5.59 -4.40 0.20
CA CYS A 100 6.82 -3.61 0.14
C CYS A 100 6.64 -2.50 -0.91
N HIS A 101 6.70 -1.23 -0.48
CA HIS A 101 6.47 -0.09 -1.38
C HIS A 101 7.70 0.81 -1.54
N TYR A 102 8.24 1.35 -0.47
CA TYR A 102 9.49 2.11 -0.50
C TYR A 102 10.56 1.40 0.31
N GLY A 103 11.80 1.41 -0.20
CA GLY A 103 12.96 0.98 0.57
C GLY A 103 13.49 2.10 1.46
N HIS A 104 14.30 1.75 2.46
CA HIS A 104 14.87 2.74 3.38
C HIS A 104 15.72 3.79 2.67
N ALA A 105 16.44 3.41 1.60
CA ALA A 105 17.27 4.32 0.84
C ALA A 105 16.47 5.36 0.06
N ASP A 106 15.22 5.04 -0.29
CA ASP A 106 14.37 5.90 -1.13
C ASP A 106 13.38 6.72 -0.31
N TRP A 107 13.24 6.42 0.98
CA TRP A 107 12.28 7.10 1.82
C TRP A 107 12.74 8.52 2.14
N ALA A 108 11.88 9.48 1.88
CA ALA A 108 12.12 10.90 2.14
C ALA A 108 10.88 11.52 2.79
N PRO A 109 10.87 11.68 4.12
CA PRO A 109 9.68 12.13 4.87
C PRO A 109 9.10 13.46 4.40
N ASN A 110 9.95 14.35 3.93
CA ASN A 110 9.55 15.69 3.48
C ASN A 110 9.13 15.77 2.01
N ARG A 111 9.23 14.68 1.26
CA ARG A 111 8.89 14.65 -0.18
C ARG A 111 7.87 13.59 -0.55
N ILE A 112 7.85 12.47 0.16
CA ILE A 112 6.93 11.36 -0.15
C ILE A 112 5.63 11.57 0.62
N THR A 113 4.52 11.51 -0.11
CA THR A 113 3.18 11.68 0.43
C THR A 113 2.42 10.36 0.44
N LEU A 114 1.31 10.33 1.17
CA LEU A 114 0.40 9.17 1.16
C LEU A 114 -0.13 8.89 -0.25
N TYR A 115 -0.37 9.93 -1.04
CA TYR A 115 -0.79 9.76 -2.43
C TYR A 115 0.22 8.94 -3.23
N GLN A 116 1.52 9.23 -3.08
CA GLN A 116 2.57 8.49 -3.79
C GLN A 116 2.63 7.04 -3.32
N ILE A 117 2.41 6.79 -2.03
CA ILE A 117 2.32 5.42 -1.51
C ILE A 117 1.14 4.68 -2.15
N ILE A 118 -0.03 5.33 -2.23
CA ILE A 118 -1.23 4.75 -2.87
C ILE A 118 -0.94 4.38 -4.32
N ILE A 119 -0.26 5.23 -5.07
CA ILE A 119 0.09 4.95 -6.47
C ILE A 119 1.01 3.73 -6.56
N LYS A 120 2.01 3.63 -5.69
CA LYS A 120 2.88 2.43 -5.66
C LYS A 120 2.12 1.16 -5.32
N VAL A 121 1.21 1.24 -4.38
CA VAL A 121 0.38 0.09 -3.99
C VAL A 121 -0.53 -0.33 -5.15
N ARG A 122 -1.08 0.62 -5.88
CA ARG A 122 -1.86 0.30 -7.08
C ARG A 122 -1.02 -0.43 -8.13
N ILE A 123 0.21 0.00 -8.37
CA ILE A 123 1.13 -0.68 -9.27
C ILE A 123 1.36 -2.11 -8.78
N TRP A 124 1.60 -2.30 -7.48
CA TRP A 124 1.76 -3.61 -6.89
C TRP A 124 0.54 -4.51 -7.14
N LEU A 125 -0.66 -3.98 -6.95
CA LEU A 125 -1.91 -4.72 -7.18
C LEU A 125 -2.09 -5.10 -8.65
N GLU A 126 -1.76 -4.20 -9.58
CA GLU A 126 -1.81 -4.51 -11.02
C GLU A 126 -0.84 -5.64 -11.36
N MET A 127 0.37 -5.62 -10.79
CA MET A 127 1.37 -6.66 -11.00
C MET A 127 0.96 -7.98 -10.32
N TYR A 128 0.30 -7.91 -9.17
CA TYR A 128 -0.28 -9.09 -8.52
C TYR A 128 -1.29 -9.78 -9.44
N GLU A 129 -2.16 -9.02 -10.08
CA GLU A 129 -3.13 -9.58 -11.02
C GLU A 129 -2.45 -10.17 -12.26
N CYS A 130 -1.37 -9.57 -12.73
CA CYS A 130 -0.54 -10.15 -13.79
C CYS A 130 0.08 -11.50 -13.33
N HIS A 131 0.53 -11.57 -12.07
CA HIS A 131 1.01 -12.82 -11.49
C HIS A 131 -0.09 -13.90 -11.49
N LEU A 132 -1.30 -13.56 -11.10
CA LEU A 132 -2.42 -14.50 -11.10
C LEU A 132 -2.70 -15.07 -12.50
N LYS A 133 -2.51 -14.27 -13.54
CA LYS A 133 -2.72 -14.70 -14.93
C LYS A 133 -1.59 -15.54 -15.48
N THR A 134 -0.35 -15.19 -15.18
CA THR A 134 0.83 -15.71 -15.86
C THR A 134 1.66 -16.68 -15.02
N GLY A 135 1.56 -16.61 -13.69
CA GLY A 135 2.43 -17.32 -12.77
C GLY A 135 3.82 -16.71 -12.60
N ARG A 136 4.14 -15.63 -13.35
CA ARG A 136 5.39 -14.90 -13.20
C ARG A 136 5.38 -14.09 -11.91
N THR A 137 6.57 -13.84 -11.34
CA THR A 137 6.67 -13.09 -10.08
C THR A 137 6.51 -11.60 -10.29
N LEU A 138 6.14 -10.88 -9.22
CA LEU A 138 6.03 -9.42 -9.29
C LEU A 138 7.37 -8.77 -9.63
N ASP A 139 8.48 -9.32 -9.11
CA ASP A 139 9.81 -8.79 -9.38
C ASP A 139 10.15 -8.79 -10.87
N GLU A 140 9.70 -9.80 -11.61
CA GLU A 140 9.90 -9.86 -13.06
C GLU A 140 9.21 -8.71 -13.79
N PHE A 141 8.00 -8.31 -13.33
CA PHE A 141 7.26 -7.20 -13.94
C PHE A 141 7.81 -5.83 -13.53
N LEU A 142 8.32 -5.72 -12.30
CA LEU A 142 8.77 -4.45 -11.74
C LEU A 142 10.25 -4.17 -12.04
N ARG A 143 10.99 -5.16 -12.54
CA ARG A 143 12.41 -5.02 -12.86
C ARG A 143 12.60 -3.94 -13.93
N GLY A 144 13.44 -2.95 -13.63
CA GLY A 144 13.70 -1.83 -14.52
C GLY A 144 12.65 -0.73 -14.48
N ALA A 145 11.56 -0.89 -13.74
CA ALA A 145 10.59 0.16 -13.52
C ALA A 145 11.06 1.10 -12.39
N ALA A 146 10.62 2.36 -12.43
CA ALA A 146 10.85 3.33 -11.36
C ALA A 146 9.88 3.08 -10.21
N TYR A 147 10.10 2.00 -9.49
CA TYR A 147 9.20 1.51 -8.43
C TYR A 147 9.71 1.82 -7.03
#